data_11780ec5ae620263d7ad0db83528f6b9
#
_entry.id   11780ec5ae620263d7ad0db83528f6b9
#
_cell.length_a   1.000
_cell.length_b   1.000
_cell.length_c   1.000
_cell.angle_alpha   90.00
_cell.angle_beta   90.00
_cell.angle_gamma   90.00
#
_symmetry.space_group_name_H-M   'P 1'
#
loop_
_entity.id
_entity.type
_entity.pdbx_description
1 polymer ?
#
loop_
_entity_poly.entity_id
_entity_poly.type
_entity_poly.pdbx_seq_one_letter_code
_entity_poly.pdbx_strand_id
1 'polypeptide(L)'
;MVNDASNNFWPYSEYSKFLETDNFVWHYQLIGKPGNPIILLIHGAGASSHSWANLIPKLHEFQVLAVDLPGHRFSKIKKGIRPQHDTIVRDLIILFESLKIKPNVLVGHSVGAVIVLSLSVIYEGPLSSIVLINGALERFEGPAGTIFPLMARVFYASPLTKYWIRLFNSAETSLRKFLSISGSNLTIKNIDYYMKLMTDEDH
;
A
#
# COMPACT_ATOMS: atom_id res chain seq x y z
N MET A 1 -8.30 15.11 -14.95
CA MET A 1 -7.17 14.44 -15.62
C MET A 1 -5.89 14.96 -14.96
N VAL A 2 -5.34 14.20 -14.02
CA VAL A 2 -4.05 14.56 -13.40
C VAL A 2 -2.98 13.76 -14.13
N ASN A 3 -2.60 14.26 -15.32
CA ASN A 3 -1.36 13.85 -15.96
C ASN A 3 -0.25 14.71 -15.36
N ASP A 4 0.28 14.31 -14.23
CA ASP A 4 1.46 14.97 -13.68
C ASP A 4 2.69 14.27 -14.25
N ALA A 5 3.41 14.99 -15.12
CA ALA A 5 4.66 14.56 -15.74
C ALA A 5 5.80 14.29 -14.72
N SER A 6 5.58 14.54 -13.43
CA SER A 6 6.51 14.24 -12.32
C SER A 6 6.56 12.74 -11.95
N ASN A 7 5.72 11.92 -12.55
CA ASN A 7 5.55 10.50 -12.20
C ASN A 7 6.64 9.55 -12.75
N ASN A 8 7.54 10.01 -13.61
CA ASN A 8 8.60 9.16 -14.18
C ASN A 8 9.59 8.59 -13.15
N PHE A 9 9.53 9.05 -11.92
CA PHE A 9 10.38 8.54 -10.83
C PHE A 9 9.77 7.33 -10.13
N TRP A 10 8.43 7.12 -10.24
CA TRP A 10 7.75 6.05 -9.52
C TRP A 10 7.90 4.71 -10.24
N PRO A 11 8.17 3.61 -9.51
CA PRO A 11 8.33 2.30 -10.15
C PRO A 11 7.05 1.91 -10.91
N TYR A 12 7.22 1.48 -12.16
CA TYR A 12 6.13 1.06 -13.04
C TYR A 12 5.03 2.12 -13.24
N SER A 13 5.42 3.41 -13.21
CA SER A 13 4.47 4.52 -13.41
C SER A 13 3.74 4.45 -14.75
N GLU A 14 4.34 3.84 -15.77
CA GLU A 14 3.74 3.58 -17.07
C GLU A 14 2.51 2.66 -17.03
N TYR A 15 2.38 1.85 -15.97
CA TYR A 15 1.22 0.98 -15.72
C TYR A 15 0.23 1.58 -14.72
N SER A 16 0.48 2.79 -14.21
CA SER A 16 -0.38 3.47 -13.25
C SER A 16 -1.71 3.86 -13.85
N LYS A 17 -2.78 3.49 -13.17
CA LYS A 17 -4.16 3.77 -13.54
C LYS A 17 -4.96 4.19 -12.31
N PHE A 18 -6.06 4.87 -12.57
CA PHE A 18 -6.98 5.30 -11.52
C PHE A 18 -8.38 4.78 -11.82
N LEU A 19 -9.09 4.38 -10.77
CA LEU A 19 -10.49 4.00 -10.83
C LEU A 19 -11.23 4.62 -9.65
N GLU A 20 -12.31 5.29 -9.96
CA GLU A 20 -13.18 5.91 -8.97
C GLU A 20 -14.30 4.96 -8.58
N THR A 21 -14.46 4.71 -7.28
CA THR A 21 -15.58 4.01 -6.66
C THR A 21 -16.43 5.00 -5.86
N ASP A 22 -17.43 4.52 -5.13
CA ASP A 22 -18.26 5.41 -4.29
C ASP A 22 -17.45 6.06 -3.17
N ASN A 23 -16.49 5.35 -2.59
CA ASN A 23 -15.75 5.78 -1.41
C ASN A 23 -14.35 6.34 -1.70
N PHE A 24 -13.69 5.83 -2.75
CA PHE A 24 -12.28 6.09 -3.00
C PHE A 24 -12.00 6.41 -4.47
N VAL A 25 -10.84 7.02 -4.69
CA VAL A 25 -10.18 7.01 -5.99
C VAL A 25 -8.97 6.09 -5.84
N TRP A 26 -9.07 4.88 -6.35
CA TRP A 26 -8.00 3.91 -6.30
C TRP A 26 -6.92 4.24 -7.33
N HIS A 27 -5.68 4.25 -6.89
CA HIS A 27 -4.52 4.08 -7.76
C HIS A 27 -4.13 2.60 -7.78
N TYR A 28 -3.87 2.09 -8.96
CA TYR A 28 -3.40 0.73 -9.13
C TYR A 28 -2.46 0.61 -10.33
N GLN A 29 -1.64 -0.41 -10.31
CA GLN A 29 -0.78 -0.81 -11.42
C GLN A 29 -1.16 -2.23 -11.83
N LEU A 30 -1.45 -2.43 -13.12
CA LEU A 30 -1.76 -3.74 -13.67
C LEU A 30 -0.67 -4.12 -14.67
N ILE A 31 0.23 -5.01 -14.24
CA ILE A 31 1.50 -5.32 -14.90
C ILE A 31 1.51 -6.78 -15.32
N GLY A 32 2.03 -7.08 -16.50
CA GLY A 32 2.17 -8.44 -17.01
C GLY A 32 1.20 -8.75 -18.14
N LYS A 33 1.23 -10.00 -18.62
CA LYS A 33 0.49 -10.42 -19.80
C LYS A 33 -0.99 -10.66 -19.46
N PRO A 34 -1.95 -10.06 -20.19
CA PRO A 34 -3.36 -10.37 -20.06
C PRO A 34 -3.62 -11.87 -20.28
N GLY A 35 -4.49 -12.45 -19.42
CA GLY A 35 -4.82 -13.87 -19.46
C GLY A 35 -3.98 -14.75 -18.52
N ASN A 36 -2.87 -14.26 -18.00
CA ASN A 36 -2.17 -14.93 -16.92
C ASN A 36 -2.97 -14.90 -15.60
N PRO A 37 -2.77 -15.86 -14.68
CA PRO A 37 -3.34 -15.79 -13.34
C PRO A 37 -3.00 -14.45 -12.66
N ILE A 38 -3.98 -13.86 -11.96
CA ILE A 38 -3.79 -12.54 -11.35
C ILE A 38 -3.35 -12.69 -9.90
N ILE A 39 -2.28 -11.96 -9.54
CA ILE A 39 -1.82 -11.82 -8.17
C ILE A 39 -2.08 -10.38 -7.69
N LEU A 40 -2.83 -10.24 -6.60
CA LEU A 40 -3.06 -8.98 -5.91
C LEU A 40 -1.93 -8.74 -4.89
N LEU A 41 -1.37 -7.54 -4.88
CA LEU A 41 -0.35 -7.11 -3.92
C LEU A 41 -0.86 -5.90 -3.12
N ILE A 42 -1.02 -6.06 -1.80
CA ILE A 42 -1.45 -4.99 -0.88
C ILE A 42 -0.32 -4.66 0.10
N HIS A 43 0.14 -3.41 0.09
CA HIS A 43 1.23 -2.91 0.91
C HIS A 43 0.84 -2.68 2.37
N GLY A 44 1.82 -2.38 3.23
CA GLY A 44 1.64 -2.02 4.64
C GLY A 44 1.36 -0.53 4.85
N ALA A 45 1.02 -0.15 6.09
CA ALA A 45 0.84 1.25 6.47
C ALA A 45 2.10 2.08 6.18
N GLY A 46 1.92 3.32 5.72
CA GLY A 46 3.01 4.24 5.38
C GLY A 46 3.84 3.84 4.16
N ALA A 47 3.33 2.88 3.35
CA ALA A 47 3.97 2.43 2.11
C ALA A 47 3.04 2.67 0.91
N SER A 48 3.36 2.10 -0.23
CA SER A 48 2.52 2.08 -1.45
C SER A 48 2.96 0.95 -2.37
N SER A 49 2.43 0.89 -3.58
CA SER A 49 2.78 -0.07 -4.63
C SER A 49 4.29 -0.18 -4.89
N HIS A 50 5.08 0.90 -4.63
CA HIS A 50 6.54 0.87 -4.77
C HIS A 50 7.24 -0.21 -3.94
N SER A 51 6.63 -0.62 -2.82
CA SER A 51 7.17 -1.67 -1.95
C SER A 51 7.37 -2.99 -2.68
N TRP A 52 6.63 -3.20 -3.74
CA TRP A 52 6.66 -4.40 -4.56
C TRP A 52 7.62 -4.33 -5.75
N ALA A 53 8.32 -3.20 -5.94
CA ALA A 53 9.15 -2.95 -7.12
C ALA A 53 10.20 -4.02 -7.38
N ASN A 54 10.78 -4.61 -6.32
CA ASN A 54 11.78 -5.67 -6.44
C ASN A 54 11.16 -7.08 -6.57
N LEU A 55 9.89 -7.24 -6.21
CA LEU A 55 9.18 -8.51 -6.31
C LEU A 55 8.54 -8.69 -7.69
N ILE A 56 7.94 -7.63 -8.24
CA ILE A 56 7.20 -7.67 -9.50
C ILE A 56 7.99 -8.34 -10.65
N PRO A 57 9.29 -8.07 -10.86
CA PRO A 57 10.04 -8.73 -11.95
C PRO A 57 10.16 -10.25 -11.79
N LYS A 58 9.99 -10.77 -10.57
CA LYS A 58 10.06 -12.21 -10.27
C LYS A 58 8.72 -12.92 -10.47
N LEU A 59 7.65 -12.16 -10.71
CA LEU A 59 6.27 -12.64 -10.89
C LEU A 59 5.85 -12.63 -12.37
N HIS A 60 6.78 -12.86 -13.28
CA HIS A 60 6.58 -12.75 -14.74
C HIS A 60 5.55 -13.74 -15.31
N GLU A 61 5.22 -14.81 -14.58
CA GLU A 61 4.18 -15.78 -14.94
C GLU A 61 2.77 -15.30 -14.55
N PHE A 62 2.67 -14.22 -13.78
CA PHE A 62 1.42 -13.64 -13.32
C PHE A 62 1.11 -12.32 -14.02
N GLN A 63 -0.16 -11.95 -13.99
CA GLN A 63 -0.56 -10.56 -14.12
C GLN A 63 -0.67 -9.97 -12.71
N VAL A 64 0.15 -8.95 -12.41
CA VAL A 64 0.24 -8.35 -11.08
C VAL A 64 -0.69 -7.15 -10.98
N LEU A 65 -1.61 -7.17 -10.02
CA LEU A 65 -2.38 -6.02 -9.58
C LEU A 65 -1.78 -5.49 -8.28
N ALA A 66 -1.03 -4.40 -8.34
CA ALA A 66 -0.55 -3.70 -7.15
C ALA A 66 -1.42 -2.46 -6.90
N VAL A 67 -1.96 -2.32 -5.69
CA VAL A 67 -2.86 -1.20 -5.33
C VAL A 67 -2.23 -0.33 -4.25
N ASP A 68 -2.49 0.96 -4.29
CA ASP A 68 -2.26 1.85 -3.16
C ASP A 68 -3.51 1.87 -2.28
N LEU A 69 -3.35 1.62 -0.98
CA LEU A 69 -4.46 1.71 -0.03
C LEU A 69 -5.02 3.15 0.05
N PRO A 70 -6.31 3.32 0.35
CA PRO A 70 -6.91 4.65 0.49
C PRO A 70 -6.14 5.55 1.46
N GLY A 71 -5.84 6.77 1.04
CA GLY A 71 -5.04 7.73 1.78
C GLY A 71 -3.52 7.48 1.71
N HIS A 72 -3.07 6.55 0.87
CA HIS A 72 -1.65 6.31 0.62
C HIS A 72 -1.31 6.69 -0.82
N ARG A 73 -0.22 7.40 -0.98
CA ARG A 73 0.36 7.88 -2.23
C ARG A 73 -0.67 8.49 -3.19
N PHE A 74 -1.08 7.75 -4.20
CA PHE A 74 -1.97 8.26 -5.25
C PHE A 74 -3.45 7.90 -5.04
N SER A 75 -3.77 7.01 -4.11
CA SER A 75 -5.15 6.67 -3.77
C SER A 75 -5.75 7.71 -2.84
N LYS A 76 -6.95 8.20 -3.16
CA LYS A 76 -7.62 9.27 -2.41
C LYS A 76 -8.88 8.77 -1.73
N ILE A 77 -9.15 9.35 -0.57
CA ILE A 77 -10.40 9.15 0.18
C ILE A 77 -11.35 10.28 -0.23
N LYS A 78 -12.57 9.95 -0.63
CA LYS A 78 -13.56 10.97 -0.97
C LYS A 78 -14.01 11.74 0.26
N LYS A 79 -14.41 12.99 0.04
CA LYS A 79 -14.85 13.89 1.11
C LYS A 79 -16.01 13.30 1.92
N GLY A 80 -15.88 13.33 3.24
CA GLY A 80 -16.91 12.81 4.17
C GLY A 80 -16.81 11.32 4.45
N ILE A 81 -15.91 10.58 3.76
CA ILE A 81 -15.69 9.16 4.01
C ILE A 81 -14.64 8.96 5.11
N ARG A 82 -14.94 8.07 6.05
CA ARG A 82 -13.95 7.50 6.98
C ARG A 82 -13.56 6.11 6.47
N PRO A 83 -12.29 5.89 6.11
CA PRO A 83 -11.84 4.59 5.63
C PRO A 83 -11.83 3.60 6.81
N GLN A 84 -12.87 2.81 6.92
CA GLN A 84 -12.92 1.68 7.84
C GLN A 84 -12.41 0.42 7.13
N HIS A 85 -11.90 -0.52 7.89
CA HIS A 85 -11.40 -1.79 7.38
C HIS A 85 -12.40 -2.47 6.43
N ASP A 86 -13.63 -2.65 6.87
CA ASP A 86 -14.69 -3.32 6.09
C ASP A 86 -15.05 -2.54 4.82
N THR A 87 -15.01 -1.21 4.88
CA THR A 87 -15.25 -0.37 3.70
C THR A 87 -14.17 -0.58 2.66
N ILE A 88 -12.90 -0.65 3.07
CA ILE A 88 -11.76 -0.90 2.16
C ILE A 88 -11.89 -2.27 1.52
N VAL A 89 -12.20 -3.31 2.32
CA VAL A 89 -12.32 -4.70 1.84
C VAL A 89 -13.46 -4.85 0.82
N ARG A 90 -14.63 -4.27 1.09
CA ARG A 90 -15.77 -4.28 0.14
C ARG A 90 -15.49 -3.48 -1.13
N ASP A 91 -14.84 -2.35 -0.99
CA ASP A 91 -14.50 -1.48 -2.11
C ASP A 91 -13.44 -2.10 -3.05
N LEU A 92 -12.56 -2.97 -2.51
CA LEU A 92 -11.67 -3.81 -3.34
C LEU A 92 -12.45 -4.78 -4.23
N ILE A 93 -13.56 -5.35 -3.75
CA ILE A 93 -14.44 -6.19 -4.60
C ILE A 93 -15.01 -5.35 -5.73
N ILE A 94 -15.50 -4.15 -5.44
CA ILE A 94 -16.01 -3.20 -6.45
C ILE A 94 -14.93 -2.87 -7.48
N LEU A 95 -13.69 -2.65 -7.01
CA LEU A 95 -12.54 -2.44 -7.90
C LEU A 95 -12.35 -3.62 -8.86
N PHE A 96 -12.36 -4.87 -8.35
CA PHE A 96 -12.19 -6.06 -9.18
C PHE A 96 -13.32 -6.22 -10.21
N GLU A 97 -14.56 -6.00 -9.80
CA GLU A 97 -15.73 -6.05 -10.67
C GLU A 97 -15.65 -5.01 -11.79
N SER A 98 -15.29 -3.76 -11.42
CA SER A 98 -15.14 -2.66 -12.37
C SER A 98 -14.02 -2.90 -13.38
N LEU A 99 -12.93 -3.54 -12.95
CA LEU A 99 -11.81 -3.95 -13.81
C LEU A 99 -12.09 -5.22 -14.58
N LYS A 100 -13.18 -5.94 -14.28
CA LYS A 100 -13.53 -7.26 -14.81
C LYS A 100 -12.41 -8.28 -14.63
N ILE A 101 -11.80 -8.28 -13.47
CA ILE A 101 -10.69 -9.18 -13.10
C ILE A 101 -11.06 -10.01 -11.88
N LYS A 102 -10.40 -11.16 -11.75
CA LYS A 102 -10.59 -12.07 -10.63
C LYS A 102 -9.23 -12.55 -10.13
N PRO A 103 -8.65 -11.93 -9.08
CA PRO A 103 -7.38 -12.37 -8.53
C PRO A 103 -7.39 -13.85 -8.10
N ASN A 104 -6.32 -14.56 -8.45
CA ASN A 104 -6.11 -15.96 -8.08
C ASN A 104 -5.26 -16.10 -6.81
N VAL A 105 -4.39 -15.12 -6.55
CA VAL A 105 -3.51 -15.09 -5.39
C VAL A 105 -3.64 -13.73 -4.72
N LEU A 106 -3.77 -13.73 -3.39
CA LEU A 106 -3.83 -12.51 -2.58
C LEU A 106 -2.58 -12.44 -1.72
N VAL A 107 -1.82 -11.35 -1.82
CA VAL A 107 -0.61 -11.10 -1.03
C VAL A 107 -0.76 -9.79 -0.27
N GLY A 108 -0.54 -9.83 1.03
CA GLY A 108 -0.59 -8.64 1.87
C GLY A 108 0.61 -8.56 2.82
N HIS A 109 1.11 -7.35 3.01
CA HIS A 109 2.17 -7.05 3.97
C HIS A 109 1.63 -6.20 5.12
N SER A 110 1.95 -6.55 6.36
CA SER A 110 1.57 -5.83 7.59
C SER A 110 0.05 -5.60 7.65
N VAL A 111 -0.45 -4.36 7.64
CA VAL A 111 -1.89 -4.05 7.58
C VAL A 111 -2.54 -4.60 6.30
N GLY A 112 -1.82 -4.65 5.20
CA GLY A 112 -2.29 -5.28 3.95
C GLY A 112 -2.57 -6.77 4.11
N ALA A 113 -1.85 -7.47 4.98
CA ALA A 113 -2.12 -8.87 5.31
C ALA A 113 -3.47 -9.05 6.02
N VAL A 114 -3.83 -8.11 6.92
CA VAL A 114 -5.15 -8.11 7.59
C VAL A 114 -6.26 -7.89 6.55
N ILE A 115 -6.07 -6.95 5.63
CA ILE A 115 -7.03 -6.67 4.55
C ILE A 115 -7.20 -7.89 3.65
N VAL A 116 -6.09 -8.52 3.23
CA VAL A 116 -6.11 -9.73 2.40
C VAL A 116 -6.84 -10.89 3.09
N LEU A 117 -6.59 -11.08 4.39
CA LEU A 117 -7.27 -12.13 5.16
C LEU A 117 -8.78 -11.88 5.22
N SER A 118 -9.21 -10.66 5.52
CA SER A 118 -10.65 -10.32 5.53
C SER A 118 -11.28 -10.39 4.14
N LEU A 119 -10.54 -9.96 3.11
CA LEU A 119 -10.98 -10.07 1.72
C LEU A 119 -11.21 -11.53 1.34
N SER A 120 -10.33 -12.45 1.72
CA SER A 120 -10.43 -13.87 1.38
C SER A 120 -11.69 -14.54 1.92
N VAL A 121 -12.28 -14.00 2.98
CA VAL A 121 -13.51 -14.53 3.59
C VAL A 121 -14.76 -14.21 2.74
N ILE A 122 -14.76 -13.07 2.05
CA ILE A 122 -15.92 -12.59 1.30
C ILE A 122 -15.72 -12.63 -0.24
N TYR A 123 -14.52 -12.98 -0.68
CA TYR A 123 -14.17 -13.02 -2.10
C TYR A 123 -14.59 -14.34 -2.73
N GLU A 124 -15.50 -14.25 -3.71
CA GLU A 124 -16.06 -15.41 -4.44
C GLU A 124 -15.32 -15.73 -5.75
N GLY A 125 -14.08 -15.23 -5.91
CA GLY A 125 -13.27 -15.50 -7.09
C GLY A 125 -12.49 -16.81 -7.02
N PRO A 126 -11.72 -17.14 -8.06
CA PRO A 126 -10.95 -18.39 -8.18
C PRO A 126 -9.66 -18.33 -7.32
N LEU A 127 -9.81 -18.14 -6.01
CA LEU A 127 -8.71 -18.01 -5.08
C LEU A 127 -7.97 -19.33 -4.91
N SER A 128 -6.67 -19.34 -5.23
CA SER A 128 -5.79 -20.49 -5.08
C SER A 128 -4.85 -20.39 -3.88
N SER A 129 -4.45 -19.17 -3.50
CA SER A 129 -3.50 -18.97 -2.41
C SER A 129 -3.62 -17.59 -1.77
N ILE A 130 -3.27 -17.55 -0.49
CA ILE A 130 -3.13 -16.34 0.31
C ILE A 130 -1.73 -16.32 0.89
N VAL A 131 -1.04 -15.19 0.77
CA VAL A 131 0.31 -14.99 1.34
C VAL A 131 0.29 -13.78 2.27
N LEU A 132 0.56 -14.04 3.53
CA LEU A 132 0.59 -13.02 4.59
C LEU A 132 2.04 -12.77 5.00
N ILE A 133 2.54 -11.56 4.72
CA ILE A 133 3.94 -11.18 5.01
C ILE A 133 3.91 -10.26 6.24
N ASN A 134 4.54 -10.70 7.33
CA ASN A 134 4.62 -9.95 8.60
C ASN A 134 3.25 -9.34 8.99
N GLY A 135 2.19 -10.15 8.92
CA GLY A 135 0.82 -9.71 9.15
C GLY A 135 0.62 -9.18 10.56
N ALA A 136 -0.02 -8.02 10.69
CA ALA A 136 -0.43 -7.43 11.97
C ALA A 136 -1.70 -8.13 12.50
N LEU A 137 -1.64 -9.47 12.64
CA LEU A 137 -2.79 -10.31 12.99
C LEU A 137 -3.01 -10.39 14.51
N GLU A 138 -1.99 -10.11 15.30
CA GLU A 138 -2.04 -10.12 16.77
C GLU A 138 -1.72 -8.74 17.33
N ARG A 139 -2.20 -8.50 18.55
CA ARG A 139 -1.78 -7.30 19.29
C ARG A 139 -0.34 -7.50 19.72
N PHE A 140 0.49 -6.49 19.49
CA PHE A 140 1.85 -6.48 20.04
C PHE A 140 1.76 -6.59 21.57
N GLU A 141 2.42 -7.59 22.16
CA GLU A 141 2.52 -7.72 23.60
C GLU A 141 3.55 -6.74 24.19
N GLY A 142 3.37 -6.40 25.49
CA GLY A 142 4.29 -5.55 26.23
C GLY A 142 4.27 -4.08 25.82
N PRO A 143 5.34 -3.31 26.10
CA PRO A 143 5.41 -1.87 25.86
C PRO A 143 5.20 -1.48 24.39
N ALA A 144 5.61 -2.35 23.46
CA ALA A 144 5.42 -2.16 22.02
C ALA A 144 3.94 -2.09 21.63
N GLY A 145 3.08 -2.87 22.30
CA GLY A 145 1.63 -2.88 22.07
C GLY A 145 0.92 -1.57 22.41
N THR A 146 1.53 -0.75 23.28
CA THR A 146 1.00 0.57 23.65
C THR A 146 1.68 1.68 22.87
N ILE A 147 2.99 1.56 22.66
CA ILE A 147 3.79 2.62 22.00
C ILE A 147 3.51 2.66 20.50
N PHE A 148 3.41 1.50 19.82
CA PHE A 148 3.21 1.45 18.37
C PHE A 148 1.87 2.05 17.91
N PRO A 149 0.71 1.72 18.50
CA PRO A 149 -0.57 2.35 18.18
C PRO A 149 -0.58 3.85 18.53
N LEU A 150 0.08 4.24 19.64
CA LEU A 150 0.18 5.65 20.03
C LEU A 150 1.04 6.43 19.04
N MET A 151 2.19 5.90 18.64
CA MET A 151 3.03 6.50 17.61
C MET A 151 2.31 6.59 16.27
N ALA A 152 1.64 5.52 15.83
CA ALA A 152 0.84 5.53 14.62
C ALA A 152 -0.25 6.63 14.70
N ARG A 153 -0.95 6.73 15.83
CA ARG A 153 -1.96 7.77 16.04
C ARG A 153 -1.40 9.19 16.03
N VAL A 154 -0.23 9.41 16.62
CA VAL A 154 0.48 10.70 16.60
C VAL A 154 0.95 11.03 15.19
N PHE A 155 1.49 10.06 14.45
CA PHE A 155 1.95 10.26 13.07
C PHE A 155 0.80 10.49 12.08
N TYR A 156 -0.34 9.80 12.23
CA TYR A 156 -1.46 9.92 11.28
C TYR A 156 -2.51 10.96 11.66
N ALA A 157 -2.61 11.37 12.94
CA ALA A 157 -3.64 12.30 13.41
C ALA A 157 -3.13 13.72 13.67
N SER A 158 -1.81 13.95 13.70
CA SER A 158 -1.24 15.25 14.04
C SER A 158 -1.03 16.12 12.81
N PRO A 159 -1.64 17.31 12.72
CA PRO A 159 -1.32 18.29 11.68
C PRO A 159 0.14 18.78 11.77
N LEU A 160 0.83 18.50 12.89
CA LEU A 160 2.23 18.83 13.13
C LEU A 160 3.20 17.80 12.53
N THR A 161 2.71 16.66 12.04
CA THR A 161 3.57 15.61 11.44
C THR A 161 4.37 16.17 10.27
N LYS A 162 3.76 17.04 9.45
CA LYS A 162 4.47 17.74 8.35
C LYS A 162 5.65 18.59 8.86
N TYR A 163 5.50 19.25 10.03
CA TYR A 163 6.58 20.04 10.66
C TYR A 163 7.64 19.14 11.28
N TRP A 164 7.26 18.06 11.93
CA TRP A 164 8.19 17.09 12.49
C TRP A 164 9.02 16.42 11.39
N ILE A 165 8.40 16.01 10.29
CA ILE A 165 9.09 15.43 9.13
C ILE A 165 10.08 16.46 8.52
N ARG A 166 9.72 17.74 8.45
CA ARG A 166 10.62 18.81 7.99
C ARG A 166 11.79 19.09 8.96
N LEU A 167 11.56 19.03 10.27
CA LEU A 167 12.61 19.16 11.29
C LEU A 167 13.56 17.95 11.30
N PHE A 168 13.04 16.77 10.97
CA PHE A 168 13.84 15.56 10.79
C PHE A 168 14.49 15.46 9.40
N ASN A 169 14.70 16.57 8.71
CA ASN A 169 15.40 16.63 7.41
C ASN A 169 16.92 16.33 7.47
N SER A 170 17.44 16.00 8.66
CA SER A 170 18.62 15.12 8.80
C SER A 170 18.26 13.63 8.71
N ALA A 171 17.18 13.31 8.06
CA ALA A 171 16.21 12.24 8.16
C ALA A 171 16.58 11.00 7.36
N GLU A 172 17.48 11.05 6.40
CA GLU A 172 17.89 9.84 5.68
C GLU A 172 18.55 8.85 6.67
N THR A 173 19.38 9.35 7.57
CA THR A 173 20.03 8.51 8.59
C THR A 173 19.04 7.97 9.61
N SER A 174 18.06 8.77 10.02
CA SER A 174 17.02 8.36 10.97
C SER A 174 16.03 7.39 10.34
N LEU A 175 15.64 7.61 9.08
CA LEU A 175 14.80 6.70 8.31
C LEU A 175 15.52 5.37 8.05
N ARG A 176 16.80 5.41 7.67
CA ARG A 176 17.64 4.20 7.53
C ARG A 176 17.70 3.41 8.83
N LYS A 177 17.89 4.08 9.95
CA LYS A 177 17.95 3.45 11.27
C LYS A 177 16.60 2.86 11.68
N PHE A 178 15.50 3.59 11.46
CA PHE A 178 14.14 3.11 11.71
C PHE A 178 13.79 1.88 10.85
N LEU A 179 14.07 1.93 9.56
CA LEU A 179 13.79 0.84 8.63
C LEU A 179 14.71 -0.38 8.86
N SER A 180 15.96 -0.16 9.31
CA SER A 180 16.86 -1.25 9.69
C SER A 180 16.40 -1.96 10.96
N ILE A 181 15.81 -1.24 11.93
CA ILE A 181 15.23 -1.81 13.14
C ILE A 181 14.00 -2.68 12.80
N SER A 182 13.25 -2.32 11.75
CA SER A 182 12.14 -3.14 11.24
C SER A 182 12.58 -4.38 10.43
N GLY A 183 13.88 -4.64 10.33
CA GLY A 183 14.42 -5.78 9.57
C GLY A 183 14.48 -5.57 8.06
N SER A 184 14.26 -4.35 7.57
CA SER A 184 14.25 -4.03 6.15
C SER A 184 15.65 -3.69 5.65
N ASN A 185 16.23 -4.54 4.79
CA ASN A 185 17.43 -4.22 4.01
C ASN A 185 17.04 -3.40 2.77
N LEU A 186 17.03 -2.08 2.91
CA LEU A 186 16.64 -1.19 1.82
C LEU A 186 17.84 -0.78 0.97
N THR A 187 17.66 -0.82 -0.34
CA THR A 187 18.57 -0.18 -1.29
C THR A 187 18.41 1.34 -1.22
N ILE A 188 19.44 2.09 -1.65
CA ILE A 188 19.40 3.57 -1.73
C ILE A 188 18.16 4.02 -2.48
N LYS A 189 17.85 3.40 -3.62
CA LYS A 189 16.68 3.71 -4.45
C LYS A 189 15.34 3.55 -3.72
N ASN A 190 15.22 2.53 -2.85
CA ASN A 190 14.00 2.32 -2.06
C ASN A 190 13.84 3.41 -0.98
N ILE A 191 14.95 3.89 -0.41
CA ILE A 191 14.91 4.98 0.56
C ILE A 191 14.40 6.27 -0.09
N ASP A 192 14.83 6.56 -1.33
CA ASP A 192 14.36 7.74 -2.07
C ASP A 192 12.83 7.70 -2.28
N TYR A 193 12.25 6.53 -2.52
CA TYR A 193 10.79 6.38 -2.62
C TYR A 193 10.08 6.69 -1.29
N TYR A 194 10.60 6.18 -0.16
CA TYR A 194 10.05 6.48 1.16
C TYR A 194 10.20 7.96 1.53
N MET A 195 11.37 8.57 1.23
CA MET A 195 11.57 10.00 1.44
C MET A 195 10.56 10.83 0.66
N LYS A 196 10.30 10.46 -0.60
CA LYS A 196 9.33 11.14 -1.45
C LYS A 196 7.90 10.96 -0.95
N LEU A 197 7.54 9.78 -0.42
CA LEU A 197 6.25 9.54 0.23
C LEU A 197 6.05 10.46 1.44
N MET A 198 7.10 10.60 2.28
CA MET A 198 7.03 11.40 3.50
C MET A 198 6.96 12.91 3.22
N THR A 199 7.44 13.37 2.06
CA THR A 199 7.45 14.79 1.67
C THR A 199 6.28 15.17 0.77
N ASP A 200 5.47 14.21 0.32
CA ASP A 200 4.32 14.47 -0.54
C ASP A 200 3.18 15.10 0.28
N GLU A 201 2.59 16.16 -0.25
CA GLU A 201 1.52 16.90 0.44
C GLU A 201 0.19 16.14 0.47
N ASP A 202 0.01 15.19 -0.43
CA ASP A 202 -1.22 14.40 -0.61
C ASP A 202 -1.18 13.02 0.08
N HIS A 203 -0.10 12.71 0.83
CA HIS A 203 0.09 11.42 1.50
C HIS A 203 -0.32 11.45 2.96
#